data_5254c47c8d9533d053139fafb2cdc2c6
#
_entry.id   5254c47c8d9533d053139fafb2cdc2c6
#
_cell.length_a   1.000
_cell.length_b   1.000
_cell.length_c   1.000
_cell.angle_alpha   90.00
_cell.angle_beta   90.00
_cell.angle_gamma   90.00
#
_symmetry.space_group_name_H-M   'P 1'
#
loop_
_entity.id
_entity.type
_entity.pdbx_description
1 polymer ?
#
loop_
_entity_poly.entity_id
_entity_poly.type
_entity_poly.pdbx_seq_one_letter_code
_entity_poly.pdbx_strand_id
1 'polypeptide(L)'
;MQNLNLQSLPSPEEIFGNDSNGNPNVSFTFEPDGTSKQDIILEKCYRNSRPTLVSAHALGFGIYREPDAFSDIGLVQMFEQQNLWKEVGYSVVEGELQDGKHVVLARTESSSPKFLENHSPIDDLVLFKCFKTKQEQDKWVAGEIIKNLREEELRADDIIVINPDPLTTKEAVAAIRKELYDNGIQSHVAGVDSSPDVFFDCENESIAFTGIYRAKGNEAAMVYVINANDCFQSNDINMLNSDNAKIRNRLFTAMTRSKAWVRVVGVGSQMRELKKEYERVKDKNFTLDFVYPTEEQRKYLNIVNRDVSAAEKENIAKRRQSVADLLQDIEEGRIFVDDLGPDQIDRLKKLLEARRPE
;
A
#
# COMPACT_ATOMS: atom_id res chain seq x y z
N MET A 1 -3.14 -0.82 2.12
CA MET A 1 -4.62 -0.69 2.11
C MET A 1 -5.02 0.36 1.10
N GLN A 2 -5.79 -0.01 0.10
CA GLN A 2 -6.39 0.96 -0.81
C GLN A 2 -7.57 1.55 -0.06
N ASN A 3 -7.50 2.83 0.31
CA ASN A 3 -8.70 3.54 0.73
C ASN A 3 -9.65 3.55 -0.48
N LEU A 4 -10.72 2.80 -0.40
CA LEU A 4 -11.87 3.03 -1.24
C LEU A 4 -12.38 4.44 -0.88
N ASN A 5 -11.98 5.45 -1.66
CA ASN A 5 -12.75 6.67 -1.70
C ASN A 5 -14.09 6.28 -2.33
N LEU A 6 -15.11 6.17 -1.50
CA LEU A 6 -16.49 6.24 -1.96
C LEU A 6 -16.63 7.62 -2.61
N GLN A 7 -16.49 7.68 -3.92
CA GLN A 7 -16.64 8.92 -4.70
C GLN A 7 -18.12 9.39 -4.77
N SER A 8 -19.04 8.52 -4.37
CA SER A 8 -20.41 8.88 -4.05
C SER A 8 -20.83 8.05 -2.84
N LEU A 9 -21.19 8.69 -1.75
CA LEU A 9 -21.99 8.03 -0.74
C LEU A 9 -23.34 7.67 -1.42
N PRO A 10 -23.77 6.40 -1.35
CA PRO A 10 -25.10 6.05 -1.83
C PRO A 10 -26.12 6.91 -1.09
N SER A 11 -27.23 7.26 -1.77
CA SER A 11 -28.28 8.06 -1.14
C SER A 11 -28.83 7.33 0.09
N PRO A 12 -29.43 8.04 1.05
CA PRO A 12 -30.08 7.39 2.18
C PRO A 12 -31.12 6.33 1.75
N GLU A 13 -31.79 6.55 0.62
CA GLU A 13 -32.75 5.61 0.07
C GLU A 13 -32.09 4.36 -0.51
N GLU A 14 -30.90 4.49 -1.10
CA GLU A 14 -30.10 3.34 -1.58
C GLU A 14 -29.54 2.53 -0.42
N ILE A 15 -29.17 3.18 0.70
CA ILE A 15 -28.65 2.49 1.90
C ILE A 15 -29.77 1.86 2.71
N PHE A 16 -30.86 2.59 2.93
CA PHE A 16 -31.93 2.19 3.85
C PHE A 16 -33.18 1.66 3.12
N GLY A 17 -33.16 1.63 1.79
CA GLY A 17 -34.21 1.03 0.99
C GLY A 17 -34.16 -0.50 0.99
N ASN A 18 -35.24 -1.09 0.51
CA ASN A 18 -35.35 -2.53 0.28
C ASN A 18 -35.35 -2.82 -1.22
N ASP A 19 -34.87 -4.01 -1.59
CA ASP A 19 -35.06 -4.53 -2.95
C ASP A 19 -36.55 -4.85 -3.24
N SER A 20 -36.86 -5.26 -4.47
CA SER A 20 -38.20 -5.64 -4.87
C SER A 20 -38.79 -6.83 -4.10
N ASN A 21 -38.01 -7.56 -3.34
CA ASN A 21 -38.37 -8.69 -2.51
C ASN A 21 -38.49 -8.33 -1.02
N GLY A 22 -38.27 -7.05 -0.67
CA GLY A 22 -38.31 -6.55 0.70
C GLY A 22 -37.05 -6.78 1.52
N ASN A 23 -35.94 -7.23 0.89
CA ASN A 23 -34.65 -7.33 1.58
C ASN A 23 -33.93 -5.98 1.59
N PRO A 24 -33.21 -5.65 2.68
CA PRO A 24 -32.41 -4.42 2.73
C PRO A 24 -31.40 -4.38 1.57
N ASN A 25 -31.30 -3.25 0.89
CA ASN A 25 -30.30 -3.04 -0.18
C ASN A 25 -28.86 -3.17 0.32
N VAL A 26 -28.63 -2.96 1.61
CA VAL A 26 -27.32 -3.16 2.26
C VAL A 26 -27.48 -4.15 3.40
N SER A 27 -26.76 -5.27 3.31
CA SER A 27 -26.64 -6.23 4.40
C SER A 27 -25.36 -5.96 5.20
N PHE A 28 -25.50 -5.82 6.50
CA PHE A 28 -24.36 -5.69 7.40
C PHE A 28 -23.95 -7.08 7.86
N THR A 29 -22.63 -7.39 7.77
CA THR A 29 -22.05 -8.56 8.43
C THR A 29 -21.69 -8.22 9.87
N PHE A 30 -22.04 -9.09 10.79
CA PHE A 30 -21.76 -8.92 12.20
C PHE A 30 -20.68 -9.91 12.63
N GLU A 31 -19.81 -9.48 13.53
CA GLU A 31 -18.92 -10.36 14.25
C GLU A 31 -19.72 -11.28 15.21
N PRO A 32 -19.16 -12.41 15.67
CA PRO A 32 -19.87 -13.33 16.57
C PRO A 32 -20.36 -12.69 17.89
N ASP A 33 -19.78 -11.55 18.27
CA ASP A 33 -20.18 -10.76 19.46
C ASP A 33 -21.33 -9.77 19.17
N GLY A 34 -21.88 -9.77 17.95
CA GLY A 34 -22.98 -8.89 17.55
C GLY A 34 -22.57 -7.48 17.14
N THR A 35 -21.26 -7.17 17.11
CA THR A 35 -20.79 -5.88 16.60
C THR A 35 -20.79 -5.88 15.07
N SER A 36 -21.15 -4.74 14.44
CA SER A 36 -21.10 -4.64 12.99
C SER A 36 -19.65 -4.66 12.50
N LYS A 37 -19.36 -5.50 11.52
CA LYS A 37 -18.06 -5.51 10.84
C LYS A 37 -17.92 -4.23 10.03
N GLN A 38 -17.06 -3.33 10.50
CA GLN A 38 -16.89 -1.98 9.93
C GLN A 38 -15.86 -1.95 8.79
N ASP A 39 -15.02 -2.99 8.69
CA ASP A 39 -13.96 -3.08 7.67
C ASP A 39 -14.27 -4.18 6.67
N ILE A 40 -14.33 -3.79 5.40
CA ILE A 40 -14.35 -4.75 4.29
C ILE A 40 -12.96 -4.75 3.66
N ILE A 41 -12.27 -5.88 3.79
CA ILE A 41 -11.01 -6.11 3.08
C ILE A 41 -11.34 -6.90 1.81
N LEU A 42 -10.98 -6.32 0.67
CA LEU A 42 -11.17 -6.99 -0.62
C LEU A 42 -9.95 -7.90 -0.87
N GLU A 43 -10.14 -9.21 -0.74
CA GLU A 43 -9.11 -10.22 -1.06
C GLU A 43 -8.70 -10.16 -2.54
N LYS A 44 -9.66 -9.88 -3.42
CA LYS A 44 -9.46 -9.91 -4.86
C LYS A 44 -9.07 -8.56 -5.41
N CYS A 45 -7.91 -8.50 -6.03
CA CYS A 45 -7.43 -7.32 -6.72
C CYS A 45 -7.63 -7.45 -8.23
N TYR A 46 -8.55 -6.66 -8.78
CA TYR A 46 -8.81 -6.61 -10.22
C TYR A 46 -7.96 -5.55 -10.94
N ARG A 47 -7.50 -4.54 -10.23
CA ARG A 47 -6.80 -3.40 -10.82
C ARG A 47 -5.35 -3.72 -11.17
N ASN A 48 -4.62 -4.25 -10.22
CA ASN A 48 -3.21 -4.54 -10.43
C ASN A 48 -3.02 -6.01 -10.78
N SER A 49 -2.17 -6.29 -11.77
CA SER A 49 -1.70 -7.64 -12.03
C SER A 49 -0.94 -8.20 -10.82
N ARG A 50 -0.88 -9.53 -10.70
CA ARG A 50 -0.11 -10.21 -9.66
C ARG A 50 1.35 -9.73 -9.60
N PRO A 51 2.10 -9.63 -10.74
CA PRO A 51 3.46 -9.12 -10.73
C PRO A 51 3.57 -7.71 -10.17
N THR A 52 2.69 -6.80 -10.56
CA THR A 52 2.69 -5.42 -10.05
C THR A 52 2.41 -5.37 -8.56
N LEU A 53 1.35 -6.05 -8.11
CA LEU A 53 0.91 -5.98 -6.71
C LEU A 53 1.90 -6.66 -5.76
N VAL A 54 2.41 -7.86 -6.13
CA VAL A 54 3.38 -8.56 -5.30
C VAL A 54 4.70 -7.80 -5.23
N SER A 55 5.16 -7.22 -6.35
CA SER A 55 6.36 -6.37 -6.33
C SER A 55 6.17 -5.15 -5.45
N ALA A 56 5.01 -4.49 -5.53
CA ALA A 56 4.71 -3.33 -4.68
C ALA A 56 4.70 -3.72 -3.18
N HIS A 57 4.12 -4.87 -2.81
CA HIS A 57 4.16 -5.38 -1.45
C HIS A 57 5.58 -5.75 -1.01
N ALA A 58 6.29 -6.55 -1.82
CA ALA A 58 7.64 -6.99 -1.48
C ALA A 58 8.59 -5.82 -1.22
N LEU A 59 8.58 -4.81 -2.10
CA LEU A 59 9.39 -3.61 -1.97
C LEU A 59 8.90 -2.72 -0.82
N GLY A 60 7.58 -2.57 -0.68
CA GLY A 60 6.96 -1.79 0.39
C GLY A 60 7.29 -2.34 1.78
N PHE A 61 7.26 -3.65 1.97
CA PHE A 61 7.59 -4.32 3.23
C PHE A 61 9.10 -4.53 3.42
N GLY A 62 9.89 -4.47 2.34
CA GLY A 62 11.32 -4.76 2.38
C GLY A 62 11.64 -6.26 2.47
N ILE A 63 10.76 -7.13 1.92
CA ILE A 63 10.88 -8.61 1.99
C ILE A 63 12.23 -9.10 1.47
N TYR A 64 12.72 -8.51 0.38
CA TYR A 64 13.96 -8.90 -0.30
C TYR A 64 15.09 -7.89 -0.11
N ARG A 65 14.90 -6.92 0.78
CA ARG A 65 15.94 -5.95 1.13
C ARG A 65 17.06 -6.63 1.90
N GLU A 66 18.31 -6.29 1.61
CA GLU A 66 19.44 -6.76 2.41
C GLU A 66 19.37 -6.15 3.82
N PRO A 67 19.67 -6.94 4.86
CA PRO A 67 19.92 -6.41 6.19
C PRO A 67 21.00 -5.33 6.17
N ASP A 68 20.90 -4.37 7.06
CA ASP A 68 21.86 -3.30 7.22
C ASP A 68 22.38 -3.19 8.66
N ALA A 69 23.21 -2.18 8.93
CA ALA A 69 23.83 -1.98 10.26
C ALA A 69 22.80 -1.69 11.38
N PHE A 70 21.56 -1.37 11.03
CA PHE A 70 20.50 -0.99 11.97
C PHE A 70 19.43 -2.07 12.14
N SER A 71 19.41 -3.08 11.27
CA SER A 71 18.44 -4.16 11.29
C SER A 71 19.05 -5.44 10.73
N ASP A 72 18.99 -6.51 11.51
CA ASP A 72 19.40 -7.87 11.13
C ASP A 72 18.43 -8.53 10.14
N ILE A 73 17.29 -7.88 9.87
CA ILE A 73 16.30 -8.28 8.88
C ILE A 73 16.06 -7.17 7.86
N GLY A 74 15.75 -7.55 6.62
CA GLY A 74 15.48 -6.59 5.56
C GLY A 74 14.14 -5.85 5.72
N LEU A 75 13.20 -6.41 6.48
CA LEU A 75 11.87 -5.86 6.67
C LEU A 75 11.91 -4.45 7.30
N VAL A 76 11.11 -3.55 6.78
CA VAL A 76 10.91 -2.19 7.32
C VAL A 76 9.55 -2.01 7.98
N GLN A 77 8.59 -2.86 7.60
CA GLN A 77 7.24 -2.86 8.16
C GLN A 77 6.59 -4.24 8.02
N MET A 78 5.51 -4.47 8.77
CA MET A 78 4.70 -5.67 8.63
C MET A 78 3.27 -5.44 9.14
N PHE A 79 2.36 -6.37 8.84
CA PHE A 79 1.03 -6.35 9.43
C PHE A 79 1.06 -6.76 10.90
N GLU A 80 0.27 -6.11 11.73
CA GLU A 80 0.11 -6.45 13.14
C GLU A 80 -0.42 -7.89 13.31
N GLN A 81 -1.45 -8.23 12.54
CA GLN A 81 -2.11 -9.53 12.61
C GLN A 81 -1.70 -10.41 11.44
N GLN A 82 -1.31 -11.65 11.73
CA GLN A 82 -0.95 -12.65 10.72
C GLN A 82 -2.08 -12.91 9.71
N ASN A 83 -3.33 -12.86 10.17
CA ASN A 83 -4.49 -13.07 9.30
C ASN A 83 -4.62 -12.00 8.20
N LEU A 84 -4.08 -10.79 8.39
CA LEU A 84 -4.15 -9.74 7.37
C LEU A 84 -3.50 -10.17 6.05
N TRP A 85 -2.46 -11.01 6.09
CA TRP A 85 -1.90 -11.58 4.87
C TRP A 85 -2.92 -12.35 4.04
N LYS A 86 -3.76 -13.17 4.71
CA LYS A 86 -4.83 -13.93 4.05
C LYS A 86 -5.95 -12.99 3.58
N GLU A 87 -6.34 -12.06 4.43
CA GLU A 87 -7.41 -11.10 4.14
C GLU A 87 -7.07 -10.19 2.94
N VAL A 88 -5.80 -9.84 2.74
CA VAL A 88 -5.38 -9.11 1.52
C VAL A 88 -5.13 -10.02 0.32
N GLY A 89 -5.46 -11.32 0.42
CA GLY A 89 -5.48 -12.26 -0.68
C GLY A 89 -4.21 -13.08 -0.88
N TYR A 90 -3.37 -13.24 0.14
CA TYR A 90 -2.25 -14.19 0.12
C TYR A 90 -2.63 -15.52 0.75
N SER A 91 -2.09 -16.60 0.19
CA SER A 91 -2.15 -17.94 0.76
C SER A 91 -0.75 -18.38 1.15
N VAL A 92 -0.64 -19.10 2.28
CA VAL A 92 0.62 -19.77 2.67
C VAL A 92 0.80 -20.98 1.75
N VAL A 93 1.89 -21.00 0.99
CA VAL A 93 2.23 -22.13 0.09
C VAL A 93 3.32 -23.00 0.67
N GLU A 94 4.15 -22.43 1.56
CA GLU A 94 5.21 -23.16 2.27
C GLU A 94 5.45 -22.53 3.63
N GLY A 95 5.78 -23.34 4.64
CA GLY A 95 6.11 -22.88 5.99
C GLY A 95 4.92 -22.38 6.80
N GLU A 96 5.17 -21.51 7.76
CA GLU A 96 4.19 -21.06 8.73
C GLU A 96 4.38 -19.56 9.06
N LEU A 97 3.27 -18.84 9.25
CA LEU A 97 3.27 -17.48 9.77
C LEU A 97 3.47 -17.45 11.29
N GLN A 98 4.63 -17.88 11.76
CA GLN A 98 5.01 -17.92 13.17
C GLN A 98 6.41 -17.32 13.37
N ASP A 99 6.63 -16.77 14.56
CA ASP A 99 7.87 -16.12 14.96
C ASP A 99 9.11 -16.99 14.65
N GLY A 100 10.05 -16.42 13.90
CA GLY A 100 11.29 -17.08 13.51
C GLY A 100 11.14 -18.21 12.49
N LYS A 101 9.92 -18.49 11.99
CA LYS A 101 9.67 -19.51 10.98
C LYS A 101 9.77 -18.93 9.57
N HIS A 102 10.29 -19.77 8.68
CA HIS A 102 10.25 -19.50 7.25
C HIS A 102 8.81 -19.60 6.72
N VAL A 103 8.44 -18.69 5.83
CA VAL A 103 7.13 -18.69 5.18
C VAL A 103 7.22 -18.18 3.76
N VAL A 104 6.47 -18.84 2.87
CA VAL A 104 6.27 -18.38 1.50
C VAL A 104 4.79 -18.09 1.28
N LEU A 105 4.49 -16.88 0.87
CA LEU A 105 3.15 -16.42 0.58
C LEU A 105 2.98 -16.17 -0.92
N ALA A 106 1.87 -16.63 -1.49
CA ALA A 106 1.54 -16.40 -2.90
C ALA A 106 0.11 -15.88 -3.06
N ARG A 107 -0.10 -15.11 -4.12
CA ARG A 107 -1.44 -14.78 -4.59
C ARG A 107 -1.90 -15.81 -5.62
N THR A 108 -3.13 -16.27 -5.48
CA THR A 108 -3.75 -17.23 -6.39
C THR A 108 -4.56 -16.55 -7.49
N GLU A 109 -5.05 -17.28 -8.47
CA GLU A 109 -5.95 -16.73 -9.50
C GLU A 109 -7.26 -16.18 -8.91
N SER A 110 -7.72 -16.73 -7.78
CA SER A 110 -8.91 -16.22 -7.08
C SER A 110 -8.69 -14.82 -6.49
N SER A 111 -7.47 -14.50 -6.03
CA SER A 111 -7.13 -13.21 -5.45
C SER A 111 -6.47 -12.23 -6.44
N SER A 112 -5.88 -12.73 -7.53
CA SER A 112 -5.28 -11.93 -8.61
C SER A 112 -5.54 -12.61 -9.95
N PRO A 113 -6.55 -12.16 -10.72
CA PRO A 113 -6.83 -12.69 -12.04
C PRO A 113 -5.66 -12.53 -13.00
N LYS A 114 -5.35 -13.58 -13.78
CA LYS A 114 -4.19 -13.63 -14.68
C LYS A 114 -4.41 -13.00 -16.06
N PHE A 115 -5.48 -12.25 -16.25
CA PHE A 115 -5.80 -11.70 -17.58
C PHE A 115 -4.62 -10.97 -18.21
N LEU A 116 -4.00 -10.02 -17.49
CA LEU A 116 -2.85 -9.27 -18.02
C LEU A 116 -1.62 -10.15 -18.21
N GLU A 117 -1.35 -11.08 -17.30
CA GLU A 117 -0.20 -12.00 -17.40
C GLU A 117 -0.31 -12.94 -18.61
N ASN A 118 -1.52 -13.27 -19.03
CA ASN A 118 -1.76 -14.13 -20.21
C ASN A 118 -1.61 -13.40 -21.55
N HIS A 119 -1.70 -12.05 -21.54
CA HIS A 119 -1.71 -11.23 -22.75
C HIS A 119 -0.50 -10.33 -22.89
N SER A 120 0.30 -10.15 -21.83
CA SER A 120 1.51 -9.32 -21.84
C SER A 120 2.66 -10.03 -21.16
N PRO A 121 3.88 -9.98 -21.70
CA PRO A 121 5.06 -10.45 -21.00
C PRO A 121 5.22 -9.75 -19.64
N ILE A 122 5.72 -10.48 -18.66
CA ILE A 122 5.92 -9.93 -17.30
C ILE A 122 6.81 -8.70 -17.31
N ASP A 123 7.86 -8.72 -18.16
CA ASP A 123 8.79 -7.60 -18.30
C ASP A 123 8.16 -6.34 -18.90
N ASP A 124 7.02 -6.48 -19.58
CA ASP A 124 6.20 -5.35 -20.03
C ASP A 124 5.28 -4.86 -18.93
N LEU A 125 4.75 -5.77 -18.09
CA LEU A 125 3.86 -5.37 -16.99
C LEU A 125 4.59 -4.54 -15.94
N VAL A 126 5.82 -4.94 -15.57
CA VAL A 126 6.63 -4.26 -14.54
C VAL A 126 8.07 -4.18 -15.01
N LEU A 127 8.58 -2.96 -15.17
CA LEU A 127 9.96 -2.71 -15.53
C LEU A 127 10.66 -1.82 -14.50
N PHE A 128 11.82 -2.29 -13.99
CA PHE A 128 12.73 -1.50 -13.15
C PHE A 128 13.99 -1.17 -13.94
N LYS A 129 14.29 0.12 -14.09
CA LYS A 129 15.46 0.57 -14.86
C LYS A 129 16.27 1.62 -14.10
N CYS A 130 17.58 1.35 -14.00
CA CYS A 130 18.54 2.26 -13.38
C CYS A 130 19.36 2.97 -14.44
N PHE A 131 19.46 4.28 -14.33
CA PHE A 131 20.27 5.13 -15.21
C PHE A 131 21.50 5.64 -14.49
N LYS A 132 22.49 6.09 -15.26
CA LYS A 132 23.71 6.71 -14.72
C LYS A 132 23.44 8.14 -14.25
N THR A 133 22.62 8.87 -15.00
CA THR A 133 22.30 10.27 -14.73
C THR A 133 20.79 10.52 -14.82
N LYS A 134 20.34 11.59 -14.14
CA LYS A 134 18.96 12.06 -14.24
C LYS A 134 18.58 12.44 -15.67
N GLN A 135 19.52 13.04 -16.40
CA GLN A 135 19.29 13.42 -17.80
C GLN A 135 19.00 12.20 -18.70
N GLU A 136 19.73 11.09 -18.50
CA GLU A 136 19.46 9.84 -19.23
C GLU A 136 18.08 9.27 -18.87
N GLN A 137 17.71 9.30 -17.58
CA GLN A 137 16.40 8.90 -17.12
C GLN A 137 15.30 9.73 -17.80
N ASP A 138 15.40 11.05 -17.73
CA ASP A 138 14.39 11.97 -18.22
C ASP A 138 14.20 11.83 -19.73
N LYS A 139 15.30 11.71 -20.50
CA LYS A 139 15.26 11.48 -21.93
C LYS A 139 14.63 10.13 -22.27
N TRP A 140 14.94 9.08 -21.52
CA TRP A 140 14.35 7.77 -21.74
C TRP A 140 12.85 7.78 -21.47
N VAL A 141 12.42 8.40 -20.34
CA VAL A 141 10.99 8.49 -19.99
C VAL A 141 10.21 9.26 -21.06
N ALA A 142 10.73 10.40 -21.52
CA ALA A 142 10.10 11.14 -22.62
C ALA A 142 10.00 10.31 -23.90
N GLY A 143 11.07 9.60 -24.26
CA GLY A 143 11.11 8.73 -25.44
C GLY A 143 10.11 7.58 -25.38
N GLU A 144 9.98 6.91 -24.21
CA GLU A 144 8.99 5.85 -24.01
C GLU A 144 7.55 6.40 -24.08
N ILE A 145 7.28 7.56 -23.49
CA ILE A 145 5.96 8.19 -23.58
C ILE A 145 5.62 8.51 -25.04
N ILE A 146 6.57 9.08 -25.80
CA ILE A 146 6.37 9.37 -27.23
C ILE A 146 6.06 8.08 -28.00
N LYS A 147 6.79 6.99 -27.71
CA LYS A 147 6.56 5.68 -28.29
C LYS A 147 5.18 5.13 -27.93
N ASN A 148 4.79 5.18 -26.65
CA ASN A 148 3.48 4.72 -26.21
C ASN A 148 2.33 5.40 -26.96
N LEU A 149 2.45 6.73 -27.20
CA LEU A 149 1.42 7.50 -27.90
C LEU A 149 1.40 7.26 -29.41
N ARG A 150 2.57 7.09 -30.05
CA ARG A 150 2.70 7.04 -31.52
C ARG A 150 2.67 5.64 -32.09
N GLU A 151 3.18 4.65 -31.33
CA GLU A 151 3.41 3.29 -31.81
C GLU A 151 2.54 2.26 -31.06
N GLU A 152 2.20 2.51 -29.79
CA GLU A 152 1.50 1.57 -28.93
C GLU A 152 0.04 1.98 -28.66
N GLU A 153 -0.45 3.00 -29.37
CA GLU A 153 -1.87 3.44 -29.39
C GLU A 153 -2.44 3.86 -28.01
N LEU A 154 -1.57 4.18 -27.02
CA LEU A 154 -2.03 4.76 -25.76
C LEU A 154 -2.46 6.21 -25.96
N ARG A 155 -3.46 6.64 -25.21
CA ARG A 155 -3.90 8.02 -25.15
C ARG A 155 -3.16 8.78 -24.05
N ALA A 156 -3.20 10.11 -24.11
CA ALA A 156 -2.56 10.94 -23.08
C ALA A 156 -3.14 10.69 -21.68
N ASP A 157 -4.45 10.44 -21.57
CA ASP A 157 -5.15 10.13 -20.33
C ASP A 157 -4.89 8.70 -19.81
N ASP A 158 -4.32 7.81 -20.63
CA ASP A 158 -3.85 6.50 -20.21
C ASP A 158 -2.51 6.52 -19.49
N ILE A 159 -1.84 7.67 -19.44
CA ILE A 159 -0.47 7.80 -18.92
C ILE A 159 -0.42 8.77 -17.74
N ILE A 160 0.17 8.31 -16.63
CA ILE A 160 0.50 9.17 -15.48
C ILE A 160 1.99 9.06 -15.15
N VAL A 161 2.64 10.20 -14.93
CA VAL A 161 4.02 10.26 -14.42
C VAL A 161 4.01 10.73 -12.97
N ILE A 162 4.55 9.91 -12.08
CA ILE A 162 4.53 10.16 -10.63
C ILE A 162 5.96 10.40 -10.13
N ASN A 163 6.16 11.56 -9.47
CA ASN A 163 7.36 11.80 -8.67
C ASN A 163 7.06 11.47 -7.19
N PRO A 164 7.79 10.52 -6.57
CA PRO A 164 7.53 10.12 -5.18
C PRO A 164 7.79 11.22 -4.16
N ASP A 165 8.74 12.12 -4.41
CA ASP A 165 8.94 13.28 -3.55
C ASP A 165 7.91 14.37 -3.86
N PRO A 166 7.04 14.69 -2.88
CA PRO A 166 5.98 15.67 -3.09
C PRO A 166 6.47 17.11 -3.22
N LEU A 167 7.67 17.42 -2.72
CA LEU A 167 8.20 18.78 -2.65
C LEU A 167 8.91 19.20 -3.94
N THR A 168 9.51 18.26 -4.64
CA THR A 168 10.37 18.52 -5.81
C THR A 168 9.69 18.25 -7.16
N THR A 169 8.40 17.88 -7.16
CA THR A 169 7.71 17.41 -8.36
C THR A 169 7.85 18.38 -9.55
N LYS A 170 7.65 19.68 -9.33
CA LYS A 170 7.70 20.69 -10.40
C LYS A 170 9.07 20.73 -11.11
N GLU A 171 10.14 20.68 -10.34
CA GLU A 171 11.51 20.68 -10.88
C GLU A 171 11.87 19.32 -11.48
N ALA A 172 11.46 18.24 -10.80
CA ALA A 172 11.76 16.88 -11.21
C ALA A 172 11.25 16.53 -12.61
N VAL A 173 10.08 17.06 -13.00
CA VAL A 173 9.41 16.74 -14.26
C VAL A 173 9.72 17.72 -15.40
N ALA A 174 10.39 18.84 -15.14
CA ALA A 174 10.55 19.93 -16.08
C ALA A 174 11.24 19.50 -17.38
N ALA A 175 12.31 18.71 -17.28
CA ALA A 175 13.07 18.26 -18.46
C ALA A 175 12.26 17.29 -19.34
N ILE A 176 11.51 16.36 -18.72
CA ILE A 176 10.64 15.42 -19.43
C ILE A 176 9.54 16.19 -20.17
N ARG A 177 8.87 17.10 -19.47
CA ARG A 177 7.81 17.93 -20.07
C ARG A 177 8.28 18.80 -21.22
N LYS A 178 9.50 19.35 -21.08
CA LYS A 178 10.11 20.12 -22.17
C LYS A 178 10.32 19.26 -23.41
N GLU A 179 10.88 18.06 -23.26
CA GLU A 179 11.09 17.13 -24.38
C GLU A 179 9.76 16.72 -25.04
N LEU A 180 8.71 16.48 -24.26
CA LEU A 180 7.37 16.19 -24.77
C LEU A 180 6.80 17.38 -25.55
N TYR A 181 6.92 18.59 -25.02
CA TYR A 181 6.48 19.82 -25.68
C TYR A 181 7.20 20.06 -27.00
N ASP A 182 8.51 19.88 -27.03
CA ASP A 182 9.32 19.99 -28.26
C ASP A 182 8.88 18.95 -29.32
N ASN A 183 8.22 17.86 -28.93
CA ASN A 183 7.62 16.84 -29.79
C ASN A 183 6.12 17.03 -30.05
N GLY A 184 5.53 18.16 -29.64
CA GLY A 184 4.13 18.51 -29.87
C GLY A 184 3.14 17.82 -28.91
N ILE A 185 3.62 17.25 -27.78
CA ILE A 185 2.80 16.55 -26.80
C ILE A 185 2.54 17.47 -25.61
N GLN A 186 1.25 17.68 -25.29
CA GLN A 186 0.83 18.50 -24.16
C GLN A 186 0.96 17.73 -22.84
N SER A 187 1.33 18.45 -21.80
CA SER A 187 1.42 17.89 -20.44
C SER A 187 1.13 18.95 -19.38
N HIS A 188 0.62 18.52 -18.23
CA HIS A 188 0.33 19.39 -17.11
C HIS A 188 0.82 18.80 -15.79
N VAL A 189 1.09 19.66 -14.80
CA VAL A 189 1.33 19.22 -13.43
C VAL A 189 0.04 19.38 -12.63
N ALA A 190 -0.54 18.25 -12.24
CA ALA A 190 -1.82 18.21 -11.56
C ALA A 190 -1.84 19.08 -10.30
N GLY A 191 -2.81 20.00 -10.22
CA GLY A 191 -2.99 20.96 -9.13
C GLY A 191 -1.90 22.03 -9.03
N VAL A 192 -1.13 22.26 -10.11
CA VAL A 192 -0.18 23.37 -10.29
C VAL A 192 -0.57 24.16 -11.53
N ASP A 193 -0.57 23.50 -12.69
CA ASP A 193 -0.89 24.09 -13.99
C ASP A 193 -2.40 24.00 -14.30
N SER A 194 -3.14 23.16 -13.58
CA SER A 194 -4.54 22.85 -13.87
C SER A 194 -5.33 22.54 -12.61
N SER A 195 -6.67 22.64 -12.73
CA SER A 195 -7.58 22.12 -11.70
C SER A 195 -7.39 20.59 -11.52
N PRO A 196 -7.60 20.06 -10.32
CA PRO A 196 -7.69 18.60 -10.12
C PRO A 196 -8.71 17.92 -11.04
N ASP A 197 -9.71 18.65 -11.51
CA ASP A 197 -10.77 18.14 -12.37
C ASP A 197 -10.26 17.71 -13.75
N VAL A 198 -9.07 18.15 -14.15
CA VAL A 198 -8.43 17.77 -15.42
C VAL A 198 -8.21 16.26 -15.55
N PHE A 199 -8.13 15.53 -14.43
CA PHE A 199 -8.08 14.06 -14.45
C PHE A 199 -9.38 13.41 -14.94
N PHE A 200 -10.48 14.16 -14.94
CA PHE A 200 -11.81 13.70 -15.35
C PHE A 200 -12.27 14.33 -16.67
N ASP A 201 -11.42 15.19 -17.26
CA ASP A 201 -11.71 15.83 -18.54
C ASP A 201 -11.26 14.92 -19.68
N CYS A 202 -12.18 14.14 -20.22
CA CYS A 202 -11.94 13.20 -21.33
C CYS A 202 -11.59 13.90 -22.67
N GLU A 203 -11.77 15.21 -22.78
CA GLU A 203 -11.41 15.99 -23.96
C GLU A 203 -9.98 16.52 -23.89
N ASN A 204 -9.32 16.38 -22.75
CA ASN A 204 -7.98 16.92 -22.53
C ASN A 204 -6.89 15.91 -22.95
N GLU A 205 -6.34 16.10 -24.13
CA GLU A 205 -5.21 15.29 -24.65
C GLU A 205 -3.86 15.68 -24.00
N SER A 206 -3.83 15.75 -22.68
CA SER A 206 -2.66 16.20 -21.91
C SER A 206 -2.22 15.16 -20.90
N ILE A 207 -0.93 14.83 -20.90
CA ILE A 207 -0.36 13.85 -19.96
C ILE A 207 -0.27 14.44 -18.55
N ALA A 208 -0.75 13.71 -17.57
CA ALA A 208 -0.70 14.12 -16.18
C ALA A 208 0.64 13.79 -15.52
N PHE A 209 1.33 14.81 -15.02
CA PHE A 209 2.46 14.71 -14.11
C PHE A 209 2.00 15.06 -12.69
N THR A 210 2.40 14.27 -11.70
CA THR A 210 1.87 14.47 -10.34
C THR A 210 2.87 14.05 -9.26
N GLY A 211 2.75 14.65 -8.07
CA GLY A 211 3.39 14.14 -6.87
C GLY A 211 2.56 13.04 -6.22
N ILE A 212 3.20 12.28 -5.34
CA ILE A 212 2.64 11.06 -4.74
C ILE A 212 1.30 11.28 -4.02
N TYR A 213 1.12 12.40 -3.34
CA TYR A 213 -0.11 12.65 -2.57
C TYR A 213 -1.31 12.92 -3.48
N ARG A 214 -1.11 13.58 -4.62
CA ARG A 214 -2.16 13.84 -5.60
C ARG A 214 -2.40 12.65 -6.53
N ALA A 215 -1.42 11.76 -6.67
CA ALA A 215 -1.62 10.49 -7.35
C ALA A 215 -2.61 9.58 -6.63
N LYS A 216 -2.79 9.78 -5.30
CA LYS A 216 -3.74 8.99 -4.50
C LYS A 216 -5.18 9.26 -4.98
N GLY A 217 -5.88 8.20 -5.39
CA GLY A 217 -7.24 8.27 -5.96
C GLY A 217 -7.27 8.24 -7.49
N ASN A 218 -6.20 8.63 -8.17
CA ASN A 218 -6.08 8.57 -9.62
C ASN A 218 -5.40 7.27 -10.07
N GLU A 219 -5.70 6.84 -11.30
CA GLU A 219 -5.16 5.61 -11.88
C GLU A 219 -5.08 5.74 -13.40
N ALA A 220 -4.10 5.04 -14.02
CA ALA A 220 -3.89 5.03 -15.46
C ALA A 220 -3.51 3.64 -15.95
N ALA A 221 -3.64 3.39 -17.24
CA ALA A 221 -3.17 2.15 -17.84
C ALA A 221 -1.64 1.99 -17.67
N MET A 222 -0.88 3.05 -18.00
CA MET A 222 0.57 3.14 -17.90
C MET A 222 0.98 4.14 -16.80
N VAL A 223 1.83 3.71 -15.87
CA VAL A 223 2.38 4.56 -14.81
C VAL A 223 3.89 4.59 -14.89
N TYR A 224 4.45 5.78 -14.96
CA TYR A 224 5.88 6.03 -14.79
C TYR A 224 6.15 6.55 -13.40
N VAL A 225 6.97 5.84 -12.63
CA VAL A 225 7.48 6.29 -11.32
C VAL A 225 8.92 6.75 -11.54
N ILE A 226 9.15 8.06 -11.58
CA ILE A 226 10.46 8.67 -11.79
C ILE A 226 11.17 8.90 -10.45
N ASN A 227 12.51 9.01 -10.46
CA ASN A 227 13.32 9.22 -9.24
C ASN A 227 13.01 8.22 -8.12
N ALA A 228 12.74 6.96 -8.49
CA ALA A 228 12.35 5.94 -7.53
C ALA A 228 13.48 5.60 -6.50
N ASN A 229 14.72 6.03 -6.76
CA ASN A 229 15.80 5.99 -5.77
C ASN A 229 15.41 6.67 -4.45
N ASP A 230 14.58 7.72 -4.47
CA ASP A 230 14.09 8.43 -3.28
C ASP A 230 13.13 7.57 -2.43
N CYS A 231 12.75 6.39 -2.94
CA CYS A 231 11.91 5.42 -2.24
C CYS A 231 12.70 4.28 -1.60
N PHE A 232 14.04 4.25 -1.67
CA PHE A 232 14.81 3.15 -1.12
C PHE A 232 14.93 3.25 0.40
N GLN A 233 15.52 4.32 0.89
CA GLN A 233 15.65 4.64 2.32
C GLN A 233 15.95 6.12 2.49
N SER A 234 15.77 6.63 3.71
CA SER A 234 16.18 7.98 4.06
C SER A 234 17.70 8.14 4.02
N ASN A 235 18.14 9.31 3.58
CA ASN A 235 19.55 9.72 3.67
C ASN A 235 19.90 10.32 5.05
N ASP A 236 18.92 10.54 5.92
CA ASP A 236 19.13 11.08 7.26
C ASP A 236 19.43 9.95 8.24
N ILE A 237 20.65 9.97 8.79
CA ILE A 237 21.16 8.97 9.73
C ILE A 237 20.36 8.92 11.06
N ASN A 238 19.65 9.99 11.37
CA ASN A 238 18.84 10.09 12.59
C ASN A 238 17.40 9.61 12.39
N MET A 239 17.00 9.18 11.20
CA MET A 239 15.64 8.74 10.93
C MET A 239 15.35 7.34 11.44
N LEU A 240 14.17 7.22 12.06
CA LEU A 240 13.63 5.96 12.58
C LEU A 240 13.15 5.04 11.45
N ASN A 241 13.02 3.75 11.71
CA ASN A 241 12.45 2.77 10.77
C ASN A 241 11.04 3.14 10.26
N SER A 242 10.26 3.89 11.05
CA SER A 242 8.96 4.43 10.64
C SER A 242 9.03 5.35 9.41
N ASP A 243 10.15 6.03 9.22
CA ASP A 243 10.33 6.93 8.09
C ASP A 243 10.73 6.18 6.82
N ASN A 244 11.53 5.12 6.97
CA ASN A 244 11.80 4.19 5.87
C ASN A 244 10.50 3.52 5.38
N ALA A 245 9.61 3.12 6.28
CA ALA A 245 8.30 2.59 5.91
C ALA A 245 7.46 3.61 5.14
N LYS A 246 7.45 4.88 5.55
CA LYS A 246 6.75 5.96 4.82
C LYS A 246 7.31 6.15 3.41
N ILE A 247 8.65 6.12 3.28
CA ILE A 247 9.33 6.25 1.99
C ILE A 247 8.97 5.07 1.08
N ARG A 248 9.04 3.84 1.58
CA ARG A 248 8.65 2.62 0.86
C ARG A 248 7.17 2.61 0.48
N ASN A 249 6.30 3.14 1.33
CA ASN A 249 4.88 3.27 1.04
C ASN A 249 4.59 4.27 -0.10
N ARG A 250 5.47 5.23 -0.38
CA ARG A 250 5.36 6.07 -1.58
C ARG A 250 5.51 5.23 -2.85
N LEU A 251 6.52 4.34 -2.90
CA LEU A 251 6.69 3.43 -4.03
C LEU A 251 5.51 2.50 -4.21
N PHE A 252 5.06 1.85 -3.12
CA PHE A 252 3.86 1.02 -3.13
C PHE A 252 2.65 1.78 -3.70
N THR A 253 2.41 2.99 -3.19
CA THR A 253 1.30 3.82 -3.65
C THR A 253 1.42 4.17 -5.12
N ALA A 254 2.60 4.56 -5.59
CA ALA A 254 2.83 4.92 -6.99
C ALA A 254 2.62 3.73 -7.93
N MET A 255 3.23 2.58 -7.64
CA MET A 255 3.10 1.38 -8.47
C MET A 255 1.66 0.89 -8.57
N THR A 256 0.90 0.95 -7.47
CA THR A 256 -0.50 0.51 -7.43
C THR A 256 -1.48 1.49 -8.09
N ARG A 257 -1.03 2.59 -8.68
CA ARG A 257 -1.86 3.45 -9.56
C ARG A 257 -2.01 2.87 -10.96
N SER A 258 -1.19 1.89 -11.33
CA SER A 258 -1.26 1.26 -12.64
C SER A 258 -2.45 0.31 -12.73
N LYS A 259 -3.14 0.33 -13.88
CA LYS A 259 -4.13 -0.68 -14.28
C LYS A 259 -3.50 -1.82 -15.07
N ALA A 260 -2.39 -1.54 -15.78
CA ALA A 260 -1.72 -2.53 -16.62
C ALA A 260 -0.19 -2.48 -16.46
N TRP A 261 0.44 -1.39 -16.86
CA TRP A 261 1.90 -1.32 -17.00
C TRP A 261 2.51 -0.31 -16.03
N VAL A 262 3.66 -0.67 -15.45
CA VAL A 262 4.42 0.24 -14.59
C VAL A 262 5.89 0.26 -14.96
N ARG A 263 6.46 1.46 -15.05
CA ARG A 263 7.87 1.72 -15.28
C ARG A 263 8.43 2.43 -14.06
N VAL A 264 9.31 1.77 -13.31
CA VAL A 264 9.97 2.32 -12.13
C VAL A 264 11.39 2.66 -12.49
N VAL A 265 11.71 3.94 -12.49
CA VAL A 265 13.01 4.43 -12.97
C VAL A 265 13.67 5.36 -11.97
N GLY A 266 14.98 5.33 -11.95
CA GLY A 266 15.79 6.16 -11.05
C GLY A 266 17.26 6.09 -11.36
N VAL A 267 18.06 6.70 -10.50
CA VAL A 267 19.50 6.84 -10.66
C VAL A 267 20.26 6.38 -9.42
N GLY A 268 21.55 6.06 -9.60
CA GLY A 268 22.49 5.86 -8.50
C GLY A 268 22.40 4.51 -7.79
N SER A 269 23.02 4.42 -6.62
CA SER A 269 23.14 3.17 -5.85
C SER A 269 21.81 2.71 -5.29
N GLN A 270 21.01 3.60 -4.75
CA GLN A 270 19.71 3.27 -4.16
C GLN A 270 18.74 2.68 -5.20
N MET A 271 18.75 3.21 -6.42
CA MET A 271 17.96 2.60 -7.50
C MET A 271 18.48 1.21 -7.90
N ARG A 272 19.80 0.99 -7.85
CA ARG A 272 20.37 -0.35 -8.10
C ARG A 272 19.91 -1.35 -7.05
N GLU A 273 19.86 -0.96 -5.80
CA GLU A 273 19.38 -1.84 -4.72
C GLU A 273 17.88 -2.14 -4.87
N LEU A 274 17.03 -1.13 -5.15
CA LEU A 274 15.61 -1.36 -5.46
C LEU A 274 15.41 -2.32 -6.64
N LYS A 275 16.23 -2.17 -7.68
CA LYS A 275 16.18 -3.07 -8.83
C LYS A 275 16.59 -4.50 -8.45
N LYS A 276 17.61 -4.69 -7.62
CA LYS A 276 17.99 -6.01 -7.11
C LYS A 276 16.88 -6.67 -6.29
N GLU A 277 16.22 -5.90 -5.42
CA GLU A 277 15.06 -6.40 -4.68
C GLU A 277 13.96 -6.88 -5.65
N TYR A 278 13.64 -6.08 -6.67
CA TYR A 278 12.67 -6.47 -7.68
C TYR A 278 13.08 -7.72 -8.46
N GLU A 279 14.35 -7.85 -8.85
CA GLU A 279 14.84 -9.04 -9.52
C GLU A 279 14.69 -10.29 -8.66
N ARG A 280 14.92 -10.20 -7.35
CA ARG A 280 14.63 -11.30 -6.41
C ARG A 280 13.13 -11.66 -6.36
N VAL A 281 12.24 -10.66 -6.38
CA VAL A 281 10.79 -10.92 -6.48
C VAL A 281 10.48 -11.72 -7.74
N LYS A 282 11.10 -11.35 -8.87
CA LYS A 282 10.93 -12.02 -10.15
C LYS A 282 11.49 -13.45 -10.12
N ASP A 283 12.70 -13.65 -9.58
CA ASP A 283 13.35 -14.95 -9.44
C ASP A 283 12.54 -15.92 -8.56
N LYS A 284 11.84 -15.37 -7.55
CA LYS A 284 10.91 -16.10 -6.69
C LYS A 284 9.49 -16.22 -7.28
N ASN A 285 9.33 -16.01 -8.58
CA ASN A 285 8.05 -16.09 -9.30
C ASN A 285 6.92 -15.28 -8.65
N PHE A 286 7.21 -14.09 -8.18
CA PHE A 286 6.26 -13.19 -7.53
C PHE A 286 5.56 -13.84 -6.33
N THR A 287 6.35 -14.43 -5.44
CA THR A 287 5.94 -14.82 -4.09
C THR A 287 6.58 -13.90 -3.07
N LEU A 288 6.16 -13.96 -1.81
CA LEU A 288 6.81 -13.32 -0.68
C LEU A 288 7.45 -14.42 0.16
N ASP A 289 8.76 -14.53 0.10
CA ASP A 289 9.57 -15.58 0.72
C ASP A 289 10.46 -14.94 1.79
N PHE A 290 10.14 -15.15 3.06
CA PHE A 290 10.84 -14.50 4.17
C PHE A 290 10.72 -15.31 5.48
N VAL A 291 11.56 -14.94 6.46
CA VAL A 291 11.43 -15.43 7.84
C VAL A 291 10.50 -14.48 8.58
N TYR A 292 9.43 -15.02 9.16
CA TYR A 292 8.49 -14.24 9.94
C TYR A 292 9.21 -13.65 11.17
N PRO A 293 9.21 -12.32 11.38
CA PRO A 293 10.02 -11.70 12.41
C PRO A 293 9.53 -12.08 13.82
N THR A 294 10.48 -12.24 14.73
CA THR A 294 10.22 -12.48 16.15
C THR A 294 9.59 -11.25 16.81
N GLU A 295 9.02 -11.43 17.99
CA GLU A 295 8.44 -10.31 18.76
C GLU A 295 9.47 -9.22 19.03
N GLU A 296 10.73 -9.57 19.29
CA GLU A 296 11.82 -8.60 19.49
C GLU A 296 12.11 -7.81 18.22
N GLN A 297 12.21 -8.47 17.09
CA GLN A 297 12.44 -7.82 15.79
C GLN A 297 11.28 -6.90 15.41
N ARG A 298 10.04 -7.28 15.71
CA ARG A 298 8.85 -6.45 15.45
C ARG A 298 8.87 -5.11 16.18
N LYS A 299 9.56 -4.98 17.32
CA LYS A 299 9.71 -3.69 18.03
C LYS A 299 10.40 -2.62 17.20
N TYR A 300 11.22 -3.03 16.22
CA TYR A 300 11.95 -2.14 15.33
C TYR A 300 11.26 -1.92 13.98
N LEU A 301 10.15 -2.61 13.72
CA LEU A 301 9.38 -2.48 12.47
C LEU A 301 8.25 -1.47 12.62
N ASN A 302 7.88 -0.84 11.51
CA ASN A 302 6.63 -0.11 11.45
C ASN A 302 5.47 -1.12 11.37
N ILE A 303 4.60 -1.10 12.36
CA ILE A 303 3.46 -2.02 12.42
C ILE A 303 2.28 -1.39 11.67
N VAL A 304 1.84 -2.09 10.62
CA VAL A 304 0.67 -1.70 9.83
C VAL A 304 -0.57 -2.31 10.48
N ASN A 305 -1.31 -1.47 11.18
CA ASN A 305 -2.59 -1.84 11.78
C ASN A 305 -3.72 -1.64 10.76
N ARG A 306 -4.86 -2.27 11.03
CA ARG A 306 -6.11 -1.86 10.39
C ARG A 306 -6.32 -0.36 10.67
N ASP A 307 -6.79 0.37 9.66
CA ASP A 307 -7.21 1.74 9.87
C ASP A 307 -8.40 1.73 10.84
N VAL A 308 -8.12 2.05 12.10
CA VAL A 308 -9.14 2.24 13.11
C VAL A 308 -9.83 3.57 12.82
N SER A 309 -11.12 3.56 12.57
CA SER A 309 -11.90 4.77 12.33
C SER A 309 -11.77 5.77 13.50
N ALA A 310 -12.01 7.05 13.25
CA ALA A 310 -11.97 8.05 14.31
C ALA A 310 -12.93 7.68 15.47
N ALA A 311 -14.10 7.12 15.13
CA ALA A 311 -15.09 6.66 16.12
C ALA A 311 -14.57 5.46 16.92
N GLU A 312 -13.85 4.53 16.30
CA GLU A 312 -13.25 3.39 17.02
C GLU A 312 -12.08 3.83 17.90
N LYS A 313 -11.24 4.77 17.45
CA LYS A 313 -10.20 5.38 18.30
C LYS A 313 -10.80 6.03 19.52
N GLU A 314 -11.89 6.76 19.36
CA GLU A 314 -12.63 7.36 20.46
C GLU A 314 -13.24 6.30 21.39
N ASN A 315 -13.84 5.24 20.84
CA ASN A 315 -14.37 4.12 21.62
C ASN A 315 -13.27 3.35 22.37
N ILE A 316 -12.12 3.11 21.76
CA ILE A 316 -10.96 2.50 22.42
C ILE A 316 -10.44 3.41 23.52
N ALA A 317 -10.36 4.72 23.29
CA ALA A 317 -9.97 5.68 24.33
C ALA A 317 -10.96 5.69 25.49
N LYS A 318 -12.27 5.71 25.21
CA LYS A 318 -13.34 5.61 26.25
C LYS A 318 -13.24 4.30 27.03
N ARG A 319 -13.02 3.16 26.37
CA ARG A 319 -12.86 1.85 27.04
C ARG A 319 -11.61 1.82 27.91
N ARG A 320 -10.47 2.40 27.44
CA ARG A 320 -9.25 2.53 28.26
C ARG A 320 -9.49 3.40 29.48
N GLN A 321 -10.20 4.51 29.32
CA GLN A 321 -10.57 5.39 30.43
C GLN A 321 -11.47 4.66 31.42
N SER A 322 -12.51 3.94 30.98
CA SER A 322 -13.39 3.15 31.81
C SER A 322 -12.66 2.07 32.63
N VAL A 323 -11.62 1.45 32.07
CA VAL A 323 -10.77 0.49 32.80
C VAL A 323 -9.92 1.22 33.84
N ALA A 324 -9.36 2.39 33.52
CA ALA A 324 -8.59 3.20 34.45
C ALA A 324 -9.48 3.67 35.61
N ASP A 325 -10.68 4.15 35.31
CA ASP A 325 -11.66 4.59 36.30
C ASP A 325 -12.08 3.43 37.23
N LEU A 326 -12.31 2.23 36.67
CA LEU A 326 -12.62 1.03 37.42
C LEU A 326 -11.48 0.62 38.39
N LEU A 327 -10.24 0.67 37.90
CA LEU A 327 -9.07 0.37 38.75
C LEU A 327 -8.94 1.38 39.86
N GLN A 328 -9.13 2.66 39.59
CA GLN A 328 -9.12 3.71 40.60
C GLN A 328 -10.23 3.52 41.62
N ASP A 329 -11.45 3.16 41.19
CA ASP A 329 -12.59 2.90 42.09
C ASP A 329 -12.33 1.68 42.99
N ILE A 330 -11.62 0.67 42.50
CA ILE A 330 -11.20 -0.48 43.33
C ILE A 330 -10.10 -0.06 44.32
N GLU A 331 -9.10 0.70 43.89
CA GLU A 331 -8.02 1.17 44.76
C GLU A 331 -8.53 2.10 45.87
N GLU A 332 -9.52 2.93 45.57
CA GLU A 332 -10.14 3.84 46.54
C GLU A 332 -11.25 3.16 47.35
N GLY A 333 -11.52 1.87 47.12
CA GLY A 333 -12.53 1.10 47.88
C GLY A 333 -13.98 1.47 47.58
N ARG A 334 -14.23 2.11 46.46
CA ARG A 334 -15.60 2.44 45.98
C ARG A 334 -16.29 1.24 45.35
N ILE A 335 -15.50 0.35 44.73
CA ILE A 335 -15.95 -0.93 44.18
C ILE A 335 -15.08 -2.03 44.76
N PHE A 336 -15.68 -3.12 45.18
CA PHE A 336 -14.95 -4.29 45.64
C PHE A 336 -14.79 -5.30 44.50
N VAL A 337 -13.66 -6.00 44.46
CA VAL A 337 -13.39 -7.05 43.45
C VAL A 337 -14.50 -8.11 43.45
N ASP A 338 -15.11 -8.37 44.60
CA ASP A 338 -16.22 -9.33 44.75
C ASP A 338 -17.54 -8.84 44.10
N ASP A 339 -17.67 -7.53 43.79
CA ASP A 339 -18.81 -6.98 43.08
C ASP A 339 -18.70 -7.29 41.55
N LEU A 340 -17.52 -7.63 41.10
CA LEU A 340 -17.31 -8.18 39.76
C LEU A 340 -17.71 -9.67 39.83
N GLY A 341 -18.69 -10.08 39.05
CA GLY A 341 -19.14 -11.47 39.04
C GLY A 341 -17.98 -12.47 38.78
N PRO A 342 -18.04 -13.68 39.37
CA PRO A 342 -16.95 -14.66 39.31
C PRO A 342 -16.52 -15.00 37.90
N ASP A 343 -17.45 -15.04 36.94
CA ASP A 343 -17.14 -15.28 35.52
C ASP A 343 -16.30 -14.18 34.90
N GLN A 344 -16.47 -12.93 35.30
CA GLN A 344 -15.70 -11.79 34.83
C GLN A 344 -14.27 -11.80 35.39
N ILE A 345 -14.13 -12.16 36.67
CA ILE A 345 -12.86 -12.30 37.38
C ILE A 345 -12.03 -13.41 36.75
N ASP A 346 -12.64 -14.58 36.51
CA ASP A 346 -11.97 -15.72 35.87
C ASP A 346 -11.53 -15.42 34.42
N ARG A 347 -12.36 -14.70 33.67
CA ARG A 347 -12.04 -14.28 32.32
C ARG A 347 -10.88 -13.28 32.30
N LEU A 348 -10.86 -12.33 33.24
CA LEU A 348 -9.78 -11.36 33.39
C LEU A 348 -8.46 -12.03 33.75
N LYS A 349 -8.48 -12.98 34.71
CA LYS A 349 -7.30 -13.77 35.08
C LYS A 349 -6.73 -14.54 33.90
N LYS A 350 -7.55 -15.27 33.17
CA LYS A 350 -7.14 -16.01 31.98
C LYS A 350 -6.51 -15.10 30.90
N LEU A 351 -7.05 -13.90 30.69
CA LEU A 351 -6.49 -12.94 29.73
C LEU A 351 -5.15 -12.36 30.20
N LEU A 352 -4.97 -12.13 31.48
CA LEU A 352 -3.71 -11.63 32.04
C LEU A 352 -2.63 -12.71 32.07
N GLU A 353 -3.00 -13.97 32.31
CA GLU A 353 -2.08 -15.12 32.28
C GLU A 353 -1.65 -15.48 30.88
N ALA A 354 -2.56 -15.42 29.89
CA ALA A 354 -2.27 -15.70 28.48
C ALA A 354 -1.33 -14.66 27.82
N ARG A 355 -1.11 -13.51 28.46
CA ARG A 355 -0.25 -12.42 27.95
C ARG A 355 0.94 -12.09 28.85
N ARG A 356 1.29 -12.91 29.82
CA ARG A 356 2.57 -12.79 30.52
C ARG A 356 3.65 -13.39 29.62
N PRO A 357 4.59 -12.59 29.09
CA PRO A 357 5.82 -13.16 28.57
C PRO A 357 6.57 -13.83 29.72
N GLU A 358 7.08 -15.06 29.51
CA GLU A 358 8.06 -15.71 30.39
C GLU A 358 9.37 -14.92 30.40
#